data_098fa7a0f72e946a2a74cb3c4483d6db
#
_entry.id   098fa7a0f72e946a2a74cb3c4483d6db
#
_cell.length_a   1.000
_cell.length_b   1.000
_cell.length_c   1.000
_cell.angle_alpha   90.00
_cell.angle_beta   90.00
_cell.angle_gamma   90.00
#
_symmetry.space_group_name_H-M   'P 1'
#
loop_
_entity.id
_entity.type
_entity.pdbx_description
1 polymer ?
#
loop_
_entity_poly.entity_id
_entity_poly.type
_entity_poly.pdbx_seq_one_letter_code
_entity_poly.pdbx_strand_id
1 'polypeptide(L)'
;DKSKVELSWEATPDHSESTSNATSFNVYMATGTSGFDNGTNIKSNHHIMELEPNVQYNFYITACNNGGESFPTEVLSAYYQPQATETILVVNGFNRLSGPAVINNEDEQGFDLREDIGVSYGKTLGWNGYQQVFSKYNAGTEGPDGLGFSDESLAGKVIMGNTFNYTVEHTEAIATAYKYNIVSSSSEAAFARKLNLDKYKCIDLILGLEKSTTNSLKYYKTFTPDMQRILQQYTQQGGSLIVSGAYVASDMKSFTDKQFLENVLKINYSPTDSCTNNSSITGLGLNLNLYNYYNDTHYAAPKTDIIHPTSSAICAMQYADQTSSAVAYKGSDYSCFTMGFPFECIINKEARNKLMRGILNYLLTPKQ
;
A
#
# COMPACT_ATOMS: atom_id res chain seq x y z
N ASP A 1 -17.65 -7.85 26.63
CA ASP A 1 -16.26 -8.20 26.94
C ASP A 1 -15.34 -7.38 26.06
N LYS A 2 -14.29 -6.79 26.64
CA LYS A 2 -13.25 -6.03 25.93
C LYS A 2 -12.08 -6.93 25.61
N SER A 3 -11.38 -6.65 24.53
CA SER A 3 -10.10 -7.29 24.20
C SER A 3 -8.97 -6.29 24.38
N LYS A 4 -7.73 -6.81 24.47
CA LYS A 4 -6.53 -5.98 24.57
C LYS A 4 -5.74 -6.07 23.28
N VAL A 5 -5.22 -4.93 22.81
CA VAL A 5 -4.23 -4.85 21.75
C VAL A 5 -2.94 -4.26 22.33
N GLU A 6 -1.81 -4.81 21.92
CA GLU A 6 -0.49 -4.27 22.23
C GLU A 6 0.05 -3.57 20.99
N LEU A 7 0.36 -2.29 21.12
CA LEU A 7 1.12 -1.51 20.15
C LEU A 7 2.59 -1.61 20.50
N SER A 8 3.45 -1.88 19.53
CA SER A 8 4.90 -1.89 19.71
C SER A 8 5.59 -1.19 18.54
N TRP A 9 6.67 -0.49 18.82
CA TRP A 9 7.43 0.28 17.84
C TRP A 9 8.90 0.34 18.18
N GLU A 10 9.71 0.78 17.23
CA GLU A 10 11.13 1.05 17.42
C GLU A 10 11.44 2.50 17.06
N ALA A 11 12.24 3.14 17.88
CA ALA A 11 12.83 4.43 17.54
C ALA A 11 14.06 4.19 16.65
N THR A 12 14.16 4.98 15.58
CA THR A 12 15.36 4.98 14.72
C THR A 12 16.04 6.34 14.85
N PRO A 13 16.98 6.48 15.80
CA PRO A 13 17.71 7.74 15.97
C PRO A 13 18.64 8.01 14.80
N ASP A 14 18.82 9.29 14.47
CA ASP A 14 19.87 9.70 13.56
C ASP A 14 21.22 9.63 14.28
N HIS A 15 22.06 8.66 13.92
CA HIS A 15 23.37 8.46 14.54
C HIS A 15 24.37 9.59 14.26
N SER A 16 24.11 10.46 13.31
CA SER A 16 24.92 11.65 13.05
C SER A 16 24.61 12.80 14.02
N GLU A 17 23.49 12.71 14.75
CA GLU A 17 23.03 13.72 15.71
C GLU A 17 22.93 13.15 17.13
N SER A 18 23.77 13.66 18.04
CA SER A 18 23.81 13.17 19.44
C SER A 18 22.51 13.42 20.23
N THR A 19 21.69 14.37 19.78
CA THR A 19 20.41 14.75 20.42
C THR A 19 19.18 14.08 19.84
N SER A 20 19.35 13.20 18.86
CA SER A 20 18.24 12.55 18.13
C SER A 20 17.50 11.47 18.93
N ASN A 21 18.06 11.01 20.06
CA ASN A 21 17.43 9.97 20.85
C ASN A 21 16.09 10.40 21.45
N ALA A 22 15.06 9.57 21.26
CA ALA A 22 13.78 9.75 21.91
C ALA A 22 13.86 9.52 23.41
N THR A 23 13.22 10.38 24.20
CA THR A 23 13.08 10.23 25.66
C THR A 23 11.68 9.76 26.05
N SER A 24 10.71 9.93 25.16
CA SER A 24 9.32 9.47 25.29
C SER A 24 8.66 9.40 23.92
N PHE A 25 7.40 8.93 23.90
CA PHE A 25 6.61 8.79 22.69
C PHE A 25 5.19 9.29 22.95
N ASN A 26 4.57 9.93 21.97
CA ASN A 26 3.14 10.19 22.02
C ASN A 26 2.41 9.15 21.16
N VAL A 27 1.43 8.49 21.75
CA VAL A 27 0.51 7.57 21.08
C VAL A 27 -0.79 8.30 20.82
N TYR A 28 -1.13 8.49 19.55
CA TYR A 28 -2.37 9.11 19.11
C TYR A 28 -3.35 8.06 18.67
N MET A 29 -4.62 8.25 19.03
CA MET A 29 -5.69 7.31 18.74
C MET A 29 -6.88 8.02 18.10
N ALA A 30 -7.50 7.36 17.13
CA ALA A 30 -8.79 7.71 16.56
C ALA A 30 -9.72 6.48 16.54
N THR A 31 -11.03 6.70 16.61
CA THR A 31 -12.03 5.63 16.46
C THR A 31 -12.89 5.88 15.23
N GLY A 32 -13.06 4.83 14.41
CA GLY A 32 -13.83 4.94 13.17
C GLY A 32 -13.31 6.04 12.25
N THR A 33 -14.16 7.01 11.94
CA THR A 33 -13.85 8.19 11.10
C THR A 33 -13.58 9.45 11.90
N SER A 34 -13.45 9.38 13.23
CA SER A 34 -13.13 10.53 14.07
C SER A 34 -11.70 11.03 13.82
N GLY A 35 -11.43 12.28 14.21
CA GLY A 35 -10.07 12.79 14.27
C GLY A 35 -9.27 12.10 15.39
N PHE A 36 -7.95 12.20 15.30
CA PHE A 36 -7.06 11.73 16.36
C PHE A 36 -7.20 12.60 17.61
N ASP A 37 -7.00 11.97 18.78
CA ASP A 37 -6.97 12.63 20.06
C ASP A 37 -5.71 13.50 20.24
N ASN A 38 -5.51 14.03 21.46
CA ASN A 38 -4.34 14.87 21.77
C ASN A 38 -3.07 14.08 22.10
N GLY A 39 -3.11 12.76 21.97
CA GLY A 39 -2.00 11.87 22.26
C GLY A 39 -1.78 11.60 23.74
N THR A 40 -1.28 10.41 24.04
CA THR A 40 -0.86 9.99 25.37
C THR A 40 0.65 9.82 25.39
N ASN A 41 1.35 10.58 26.25
CA ASN A 41 2.80 10.48 26.37
C ASN A 41 3.21 9.29 27.23
N ILE A 42 4.08 8.43 26.70
CA ILE A 42 4.61 7.25 27.37
C ILE A 42 6.12 7.11 27.16
N LYS A 43 6.80 6.50 28.13
CA LYS A 43 8.26 6.31 28.07
C LYS A 43 8.69 4.94 27.52
N SER A 44 7.74 4.03 27.39
CA SER A 44 7.95 2.69 26.84
C SER A 44 7.85 2.72 25.30
N ASN A 45 8.44 1.74 24.65
CA ASN A 45 8.27 1.47 23.22
C ASN A 45 7.14 0.46 22.93
N HIS A 46 6.25 0.26 23.88
CA HIS A 46 5.01 -0.52 23.76
C HIS A 46 3.91 0.10 24.60
N HIS A 47 2.67 -0.13 24.20
CA HIS A 47 1.47 0.33 24.90
C HIS A 47 0.34 -0.66 24.74
N ILE A 48 -0.34 -0.99 25.86
CA ILE A 48 -1.47 -1.92 25.84
C ILE A 48 -2.76 -1.12 26.03
N MET A 49 -3.73 -1.36 25.16
CA MET A 49 -5.03 -0.69 25.15
C MET A 49 -6.16 -1.70 25.16
N GLU A 50 -7.31 -1.29 25.69
CA GLU A 50 -8.57 -2.04 25.58
C GLU A 50 -9.34 -1.59 24.34
N LEU A 51 -9.86 -2.57 23.59
CA LEU A 51 -10.72 -2.32 22.42
C LEU A 51 -12.16 -2.65 22.76
N GLU A 52 -13.06 -1.73 22.45
CA GLU A 52 -14.50 -2.00 22.46
C GLU A 52 -14.87 -2.89 21.26
N PRO A 53 -15.85 -3.79 21.43
CA PRO A 53 -16.32 -4.64 20.36
C PRO A 53 -16.86 -3.86 19.15
N ASN A 54 -16.52 -4.32 17.95
CA ASN A 54 -17.02 -3.76 16.69
C ASN A 54 -16.67 -2.28 16.44
N VAL A 55 -15.61 -1.80 17.09
CA VAL A 55 -15.06 -0.46 16.89
C VAL A 55 -13.69 -0.59 16.25
N GLN A 56 -13.48 0.13 15.16
CA GLN A 56 -12.16 0.28 14.55
C GLN A 56 -11.38 1.36 15.28
N TYR A 57 -10.16 1.04 15.65
CA TYR A 57 -9.19 1.96 16.23
C TYR A 57 -8.04 2.17 15.26
N ASN A 58 -7.58 3.42 15.14
CA ASN A 58 -6.47 3.82 14.29
C ASN A 58 -5.43 4.52 15.17
N PHE A 59 -4.15 4.24 14.93
CA PHE A 59 -3.05 4.71 15.77
C PHE A 59 -1.91 5.23 14.91
N TYR A 60 -1.26 6.28 15.38
CA TYR A 60 0.10 6.63 14.98
C TYR A 60 0.92 7.04 16.20
N ILE A 61 2.24 7.04 16.05
CA ILE A 61 3.17 7.31 17.13
C ILE A 61 4.18 8.36 16.65
N THR A 62 4.56 9.24 17.57
CA THR A 62 5.66 10.17 17.38
C THR A 62 6.70 9.98 18.45
N ALA A 63 7.96 10.26 18.15
CA ALA A 63 9.06 10.26 19.11
C ALA A 63 9.25 11.69 19.66
N CYS A 64 9.52 11.79 20.96
CA CYS A 64 9.67 13.06 21.65
C CYS A 64 11.02 13.13 22.36
N ASN A 65 11.64 14.30 22.33
CA ASN A 65 12.81 14.66 23.11
C ASN A 65 12.79 16.17 23.47
N ASN A 66 13.89 16.69 24.02
CA ASN A 66 13.98 18.10 24.38
C ASN A 66 13.93 19.07 23.17
N GLY A 67 14.18 18.56 21.96
CA GLY A 67 14.09 19.35 20.71
C GLY A 67 12.69 19.44 20.14
N GLY A 68 11.77 18.61 20.61
CA GLY A 68 10.38 18.59 20.10
C GLY A 68 9.84 17.19 19.83
N GLU A 69 8.93 17.15 18.88
CA GLU A 69 8.20 15.96 18.45
C GLU A 69 8.52 15.64 16.98
N SER A 70 8.72 14.37 16.69
CA SER A 70 9.02 13.86 15.34
C SER A 70 7.80 13.91 14.42
N PHE A 71 8.03 13.70 13.13
CA PHE A 71 6.95 13.27 12.23
C PHE A 71 6.30 11.98 12.72
N PRO A 72 5.00 11.78 12.42
CA PRO A 72 4.29 10.54 12.81
C PRO A 72 4.78 9.32 12.03
N THR A 73 4.58 8.14 12.62
CA THR A 73 4.62 6.87 11.88
C THR A 73 3.49 6.81 10.86
N GLU A 74 3.49 5.77 10.02
CA GLU A 74 2.27 5.38 9.32
C GLU A 74 1.14 5.11 10.33
N VAL A 75 -0.10 5.23 9.85
CA VAL A 75 -1.27 4.87 10.65
C VAL A 75 -1.48 3.37 10.58
N LEU A 76 -1.59 2.74 11.74
CA LEU A 76 -1.97 1.34 11.89
C LEU A 76 -3.37 1.24 12.50
N SER A 77 -4.05 0.11 12.27
CA SER A 77 -5.43 -0.08 12.68
C SER A 77 -5.63 -1.40 13.41
N ALA A 78 -6.62 -1.46 14.30
CA ALA A 78 -7.07 -2.67 14.95
C ALA A 78 -8.60 -2.70 15.07
N TYR A 79 -9.18 -3.90 15.05
CA TYR A 79 -10.61 -4.12 15.21
C TYR A 79 -10.85 -5.42 15.96
N TYR A 80 -11.69 -5.36 16.98
CA TYR A 80 -12.09 -6.52 17.78
C TYR A 80 -13.51 -6.98 17.47
N GLN A 81 -13.64 -8.25 17.06
CA GLN A 81 -14.91 -8.93 16.87
C GLN A 81 -15.06 -10.04 17.92
N PRO A 82 -15.98 -9.92 18.90
CA PRO A 82 -16.07 -10.86 20.03
C PRO A 82 -16.29 -12.33 19.65
N GLN A 83 -16.91 -12.58 18.51
CA GLN A 83 -17.23 -13.93 18.03
C GLN A 83 -16.18 -14.49 17.06
N ALA A 84 -15.15 -13.71 16.74
CA ALA A 84 -14.10 -14.13 15.84
C ALA A 84 -13.16 -15.13 16.51
N THR A 85 -12.86 -16.21 15.81
CA THR A 85 -11.85 -17.19 16.20
C THR A 85 -10.54 -16.99 15.42
N GLU A 86 -10.56 -16.19 14.38
CA GLU A 86 -9.45 -15.96 13.48
C GLU A 86 -9.12 -14.47 13.36
N THR A 87 -7.85 -14.19 13.10
CA THR A 87 -7.33 -12.82 12.95
C THR A 87 -6.75 -12.64 11.55
N ILE A 88 -7.04 -11.49 10.93
CA ILE A 88 -6.42 -11.03 9.68
C ILE A 88 -5.37 -9.98 10.04
N LEU A 89 -4.19 -10.10 9.40
CA LEU A 89 -3.12 -9.11 9.48
C LEU A 89 -3.16 -8.22 8.24
N VAL A 90 -3.32 -6.91 8.44
CA VAL A 90 -3.14 -5.91 7.37
C VAL A 90 -1.71 -5.40 7.45
N VAL A 91 -0.95 -5.54 6.37
CA VAL A 91 0.44 -5.10 6.30
C VAL A 91 0.57 -3.90 5.38
N ASN A 92 1.02 -2.78 5.93
CA ASN A 92 1.38 -1.62 5.11
C ASN A 92 2.74 -1.86 4.46
N GLY A 93 2.73 -2.17 3.16
CA GLY A 93 3.91 -2.34 2.32
C GLY A 93 4.15 -1.17 1.37
N PHE A 94 3.30 -0.13 1.44
CA PHE A 94 3.46 1.10 0.67
C PHE A 94 4.11 2.18 1.54
N ASN A 95 5.42 2.18 1.58
CA ASN A 95 6.23 3.07 2.42
C ASN A 95 7.30 3.85 1.61
N ARG A 96 7.19 3.85 0.29
CA ARG A 96 8.10 4.56 -0.59
C ARG A 96 7.91 6.08 -0.49
N LEU A 97 8.99 6.78 -0.14
CA LEU A 97 9.14 8.21 -0.32
C LEU A 97 10.12 8.44 -1.47
N SER A 98 9.67 9.06 -2.56
CA SER A 98 10.53 9.36 -3.71
C SER A 98 10.06 10.62 -4.42
N GLY A 99 11.00 11.33 -5.01
CA GLY A 99 10.68 12.38 -5.97
C GLY A 99 10.04 11.81 -7.25
N PRO A 100 9.69 12.68 -8.20
CA PRO A 100 9.18 12.27 -9.49
C PRO A 100 10.15 11.33 -10.21
N ALA A 101 9.62 10.47 -11.08
CA ALA A 101 10.47 9.65 -11.95
C ALA A 101 11.35 10.53 -12.84
N VAL A 102 12.61 10.16 -12.96
CA VAL A 102 13.59 10.90 -13.78
C VAL A 102 13.49 10.43 -15.23
N ILE A 103 13.36 11.38 -16.12
CA ILE A 103 13.50 11.16 -17.56
C ILE A 103 14.90 11.64 -17.95
N ASN A 104 15.68 10.76 -18.55
CA ASN A 104 17.02 11.07 -19.09
C ASN A 104 17.33 10.11 -20.22
N ASN A 105 16.93 10.46 -21.43
CA ASN A 105 17.20 9.73 -22.66
C ASN A 105 18.13 10.54 -23.58
N GLU A 106 18.27 10.16 -24.84
CA GLU A 106 19.15 10.87 -25.79
C GLU A 106 18.67 12.29 -26.07
N ASP A 107 17.36 12.52 -26.12
CA ASP A 107 16.74 13.77 -26.57
C ASP A 107 16.23 14.64 -25.43
N GLU A 108 15.81 14.03 -24.30
CA GLU A 108 15.08 14.69 -23.24
C GLU A 108 15.69 14.48 -21.86
N GLN A 109 15.46 15.45 -20.98
CA GLN A 109 15.81 15.37 -19.56
C GLN A 109 14.75 16.09 -18.72
N GLY A 110 14.46 15.55 -17.53
CA GLY A 110 13.51 16.18 -16.61
C GLY A 110 12.85 15.17 -15.69
N PHE A 111 11.59 15.47 -15.31
CA PHE A 111 10.82 14.69 -14.38
C PHE A 111 9.44 14.37 -14.95
N ASP A 112 8.99 13.13 -14.77
CA ASP A 112 7.64 12.72 -15.13
C ASP A 112 6.64 13.14 -14.05
N LEU A 113 6.06 14.29 -14.19
CA LEU A 113 5.07 14.83 -13.27
C LEU A 113 3.62 14.43 -13.61
N ARG A 114 3.41 13.69 -14.68
CA ARG A 114 2.07 13.23 -15.08
C ARG A 114 1.79 11.80 -14.67
N GLU A 115 2.75 10.92 -14.86
CA GLU A 115 2.57 9.48 -14.66
C GLU A 115 3.23 8.96 -13.39
N ASP A 116 4.31 9.59 -12.94
CA ASP A 116 4.97 9.26 -11.68
C ASP A 116 5.53 10.52 -11.01
N ILE A 117 4.67 11.30 -10.42
CA ILE A 117 5.02 12.51 -9.68
C ILE A 117 5.81 12.25 -8.39
N GLY A 118 6.02 10.98 -8.06
CA GLY A 118 6.61 10.61 -6.79
C GLY A 118 5.59 10.55 -5.64
N VAL A 119 6.11 10.29 -4.46
CA VAL A 119 5.35 10.15 -3.22
C VAL A 119 5.95 11.06 -2.18
N SER A 120 5.18 12.01 -1.67
CA SER A 120 5.60 12.89 -0.58
C SER A 120 5.12 12.37 0.77
N TYR A 121 5.77 12.86 1.83
CA TYR A 121 5.43 12.47 3.20
C TYR A 121 4.18 13.20 3.71
N GLY A 122 3.27 12.46 4.32
CA GLY A 122 2.09 12.99 4.99
C GLY A 122 1.12 13.74 4.07
N LYS A 123 0.37 14.67 4.64
CA LYS A 123 -0.57 15.56 3.93
C LYS A 123 0.08 16.78 3.32
N THR A 124 1.39 16.82 3.22
CA THR A 124 2.09 17.89 2.54
C THR A 124 1.72 17.85 1.07
N LEU A 125 1.36 19.00 0.53
CA LEU A 125 1.17 19.14 -0.91
C LEU A 125 2.44 18.66 -1.61
N GLY A 126 2.30 17.78 -2.57
CA GLY A 126 3.38 17.40 -3.45
C GLY A 126 3.86 18.61 -4.24
N TRP A 127 5.02 18.48 -4.85
CA TRP A 127 5.53 19.54 -5.70
C TRP A 127 4.59 19.75 -6.90
N ASN A 128 4.19 20.99 -7.11
CA ASN A 128 3.35 21.41 -8.24
C ASN A 128 4.12 22.26 -9.23
N GLY A 129 5.42 22.02 -9.36
CA GLY A 129 6.25 22.68 -10.36
C GLY A 129 5.84 22.31 -11.78
N TYR A 130 6.22 23.15 -12.70
CA TYR A 130 5.66 23.14 -14.05
C TYR A 130 6.60 22.54 -15.08
N GLN A 131 7.90 22.66 -14.88
CA GLN A 131 8.82 22.04 -15.81
C GLN A 131 8.85 20.54 -15.58
N GLN A 132 8.38 19.83 -16.57
CA GLN A 132 8.33 18.37 -16.56
C GLN A 132 9.56 17.77 -17.26
N VAL A 133 9.67 18.07 -18.54
CA VAL A 133 10.71 17.58 -19.43
C VAL A 133 11.16 18.71 -20.34
N PHE A 134 12.44 18.77 -20.68
CA PHE A 134 12.96 19.67 -21.67
C PHE A 134 13.80 18.91 -22.69
N SER A 135 13.84 19.41 -23.93
CA SER A 135 14.70 18.91 -24.97
C SER A 135 16.14 19.32 -24.71
N LYS A 136 17.08 18.38 -24.74
CA LYS A 136 18.51 18.68 -24.60
C LYS A 136 19.04 19.61 -25.70
N TYR A 137 18.42 19.54 -26.88
CA TYR A 137 18.77 20.43 -28.00
C TYR A 137 18.29 21.86 -27.80
N ASN A 138 17.25 22.06 -26.98
CA ASN A 138 16.63 23.36 -26.69
C ASN A 138 17.00 23.92 -25.31
N ALA A 139 17.97 23.35 -24.62
CA ALA A 139 18.30 23.70 -23.23
C ALA A 139 18.68 25.20 -23.04
N GLY A 140 19.12 25.87 -24.09
CA GLY A 140 19.46 27.32 -24.07
C GLY A 140 18.42 28.22 -24.72
N THR A 141 17.24 27.70 -25.08
CA THR A 141 16.17 28.47 -25.74
C THR A 141 15.06 28.81 -24.76
N GLU A 142 14.34 29.90 -25.03
CA GLU A 142 13.10 30.23 -24.31
C GLU A 142 11.90 29.54 -24.96
N GLY A 143 10.86 29.26 -24.14
CA GLY A 143 9.60 28.68 -24.62
C GLY A 143 9.48 27.18 -24.41
N PRO A 144 8.48 26.55 -25.05
CA PRO A 144 8.22 25.12 -24.91
C PRO A 144 9.47 24.27 -25.19
N ASP A 145 9.65 23.20 -24.42
CA ASP A 145 10.79 22.28 -24.47
C ASP A 145 12.13 22.89 -24.03
N GLY A 146 12.18 24.19 -23.69
CA GLY A 146 13.37 24.84 -23.14
C GLY A 146 13.56 24.59 -21.65
N LEU A 147 14.79 24.61 -21.19
CA LEU A 147 15.10 24.50 -19.76
C LEU A 147 14.51 25.70 -18.98
N GLY A 148 13.74 25.42 -17.94
CA GLY A 148 13.05 26.43 -17.14
C GLY A 148 11.67 26.83 -17.67
N PHE A 149 11.25 26.33 -18.81
CA PHE A 149 9.88 26.53 -19.30
C PHE A 149 8.86 25.87 -18.35
N SER A 150 7.80 26.58 -18.04
CA SER A 150 6.68 26.07 -17.27
C SER A 150 5.37 26.34 -17.98
N ASP A 151 4.41 25.42 -17.84
CA ASP A 151 3.04 25.58 -18.33
C ASP A 151 2.05 25.60 -17.15
N GLU A 152 0.80 25.85 -17.42
CA GLU A 152 -0.26 25.94 -16.42
C GLU A 152 -0.98 24.58 -16.19
N SER A 153 -0.50 23.50 -16.75
CA SER A 153 -1.21 22.20 -16.76
C SER A 153 -1.47 21.65 -15.35
N LEU A 154 -0.62 21.96 -14.39
CA LEU A 154 -0.73 21.59 -13.00
C LEU A 154 -1.16 22.74 -12.08
N ALA A 155 -1.40 23.95 -12.63
CA ALA A 155 -1.81 25.11 -11.83
C ALA A 155 -3.12 24.84 -11.08
N GLY A 156 -3.13 25.13 -9.79
CA GLY A 156 -4.29 24.94 -8.92
C GLY A 156 -4.64 23.47 -8.62
N LYS A 157 -3.85 22.50 -9.08
CA LYS A 157 -4.06 21.08 -8.75
C LYS A 157 -3.37 20.75 -7.43
N VAL A 158 -4.13 20.15 -6.54
CA VAL A 158 -3.61 19.59 -5.29
C VAL A 158 -3.10 18.19 -5.58
N ILE A 159 -1.84 17.94 -5.23
CA ILE A 159 -1.22 16.64 -5.29
C ILE A 159 -1.10 16.15 -3.86
N MET A 160 -1.92 15.16 -3.49
CA MET A 160 -1.85 14.54 -2.17
C MET A 160 -0.55 13.79 -2.01
N GLY A 161 0.11 14.04 -0.89
CA GLY A 161 1.19 13.19 -0.44
C GLY A 161 0.69 11.83 0.03
N ASN A 162 1.60 10.88 0.14
CA ASN A 162 1.30 9.60 0.76
C ASN A 162 1.11 9.81 2.27
N THR A 163 -0.09 9.57 2.76
CA THR A 163 -0.43 9.69 4.18
C THR A 163 -0.05 8.46 4.99
N PHE A 164 0.32 7.35 4.35
CA PHE A 164 0.59 6.03 4.96
C PHE A 164 -0.53 5.52 5.88
N ASN A 165 -1.77 5.89 5.63
CA ASN A 165 -2.91 5.50 6.47
C ASN A 165 -3.90 4.55 5.78
N TYR A 166 -3.50 3.90 4.70
CA TYR A 166 -4.36 3.02 3.91
C TYR A 166 -4.79 1.75 4.64
N THR A 167 -4.11 1.40 5.74
CA THR A 167 -4.59 0.35 6.65
C THR A 167 -5.98 0.66 7.21
N VAL A 168 -6.37 1.94 7.27
CA VAL A 168 -7.69 2.38 7.73
C VAL A 168 -8.77 1.87 6.78
N GLU A 169 -8.63 2.11 5.47
CA GLU A 169 -9.59 1.68 4.45
C GLU A 169 -9.69 0.16 4.33
N HIS A 170 -8.54 -0.53 4.40
CA HIS A 170 -8.51 -1.99 4.35
C HIS A 170 -9.16 -2.61 5.58
N THR A 171 -8.79 -2.13 6.78
CA THR A 171 -9.41 -2.59 8.04
C THR A 171 -10.91 -2.35 8.05
N GLU A 172 -11.36 -1.17 7.61
CA GLU A 172 -12.77 -0.86 7.51
C GLU A 172 -13.51 -1.83 6.58
N ALA A 173 -12.95 -2.11 5.42
CA ALA A 173 -13.54 -3.03 4.46
C ALA A 173 -13.63 -4.46 5.01
N ILE A 174 -12.56 -4.96 5.66
CA ILE A 174 -12.52 -6.29 6.29
C ILE A 174 -13.53 -6.36 7.45
N ALA A 175 -13.62 -5.31 8.28
CA ALA A 175 -14.53 -5.25 9.43
C ALA A 175 -16.00 -5.41 9.03
N THR A 176 -16.38 -5.01 7.81
CA THR A 176 -17.77 -5.20 7.29
C THR A 176 -18.17 -6.66 7.11
N ALA A 177 -17.23 -7.60 7.18
CA ALA A 177 -17.54 -9.03 7.19
C ALA A 177 -18.06 -9.51 8.55
N TYR A 178 -17.77 -8.80 9.65
CA TYR A 178 -18.16 -9.14 11.03
C TYR A 178 -17.74 -10.55 11.47
N LYS A 179 -16.61 -11.04 10.98
CA LYS A 179 -16.15 -12.42 11.20
C LYS A 179 -14.75 -12.54 11.79
N TYR A 180 -13.93 -11.50 11.70
CA TYR A 180 -12.51 -11.57 11.98
C TYR A 180 -12.08 -10.50 12.96
N ASN A 181 -11.12 -10.82 13.82
CA ASN A 181 -10.29 -9.81 14.46
C ASN A 181 -9.32 -9.27 13.40
N ILE A 182 -8.93 -8.01 13.54
CA ILE A 182 -8.01 -7.37 12.60
C ILE A 182 -6.93 -6.65 13.39
N VAL A 183 -5.70 -6.86 12.99
CA VAL A 183 -4.53 -6.09 13.44
C VAL A 183 -3.73 -5.66 12.22
N SER A 184 -2.88 -4.66 12.39
CA SER A 184 -2.03 -4.20 11.31
C SER A 184 -0.58 -4.03 11.74
N SER A 185 0.31 -3.97 10.77
CA SER A 185 1.75 -3.85 10.96
C SER A 185 2.38 -3.09 9.79
N SER A 186 3.52 -2.44 10.05
CA SER A 186 4.42 -2.04 8.97
C SER A 186 5.04 -3.27 8.30
N SER A 187 5.48 -3.12 7.05
CA SER A 187 6.20 -4.17 6.33
C SER A 187 7.52 -4.52 7.02
N GLU A 188 8.21 -3.52 7.58
CA GLU A 188 9.46 -3.75 8.33
C GLU A 188 9.26 -4.69 9.51
N ALA A 189 8.22 -4.47 10.32
CA ALA A 189 7.94 -5.33 11.47
C ALA A 189 7.49 -6.72 11.02
N ALA A 190 6.63 -6.82 10.00
CA ALA A 190 6.12 -8.08 9.50
C ALA A 190 7.23 -8.96 8.89
N PHE A 191 8.11 -8.38 8.06
CA PHE A 191 9.11 -9.12 7.30
C PHE A 191 10.51 -9.16 7.92
N ALA A 192 10.78 -8.40 8.99
CA ALA A 192 11.98 -8.57 9.81
C ALA A 192 11.87 -9.69 10.86
N ARG A 193 10.87 -10.57 10.75
CA ARG A 193 10.57 -11.67 11.69
C ARG A 193 10.27 -11.22 13.13
N LYS A 194 9.77 -10.02 13.31
CA LYS A 194 9.31 -9.53 14.62
C LYS A 194 7.91 -10.02 14.96
N LEU A 195 7.14 -10.44 13.94
CA LEU A 195 5.82 -11.05 14.09
C LEU A 195 5.87 -12.54 13.74
N ASN A 196 5.12 -13.33 14.50
CA ASN A 196 4.81 -14.70 14.10
C ASN A 196 3.60 -14.69 13.16
N LEU A 197 3.84 -14.77 11.85
CA LEU A 197 2.80 -14.69 10.82
C LEU A 197 1.85 -15.88 10.83
N ASP A 198 2.26 -17.05 11.35
CA ASP A 198 1.45 -18.27 11.40
C ASP A 198 0.20 -18.12 12.30
N LYS A 199 0.16 -17.08 13.13
CA LYS A 199 -1.01 -16.75 13.94
C LYS A 199 -2.17 -16.14 13.16
N TYR A 200 -1.92 -15.68 11.94
CA TYR A 200 -2.90 -14.96 11.15
C TYR A 200 -3.45 -15.87 10.04
N LYS A 201 -4.77 -15.86 9.90
CA LYS A 201 -5.47 -16.67 8.90
C LYS A 201 -5.24 -16.16 7.47
N CYS A 202 -5.13 -14.86 7.34
CA CYS A 202 -4.90 -14.16 6.08
C CYS A 202 -4.02 -12.94 6.32
N ILE A 203 -3.13 -12.65 5.37
CA ILE A 203 -2.41 -11.40 5.27
C ILE A 203 -3.01 -10.59 4.13
N ASP A 204 -3.39 -9.34 4.41
CA ASP A 204 -3.78 -8.33 3.42
C ASP A 204 -2.61 -7.36 3.26
N LEU A 205 -1.88 -7.48 2.15
CA LEU A 205 -0.65 -6.73 1.84
C LEU A 205 -0.95 -5.56 0.91
N ILE A 206 -0.82 -4.36 1.45
CA ILE A 206 -0.98 -3.09 0.74
C ILE A 206 0.34 -2.72 0.10
N LEU A 207 0.41 -2.62 -1.22
CA LEU A 207 1.61 -2.22 -1.94
C LEU A 207 1.46 -0.87 -2.66
N GLY A 208 0.24 -0.39 -2.84
CA GLY A 208 -0.02 0.94 -3.41
C GLY A 208 0.77 1.22 -4.70
N LEU A 209 1.62 2.24 -4.66
CA LEU A 209 2.56 2.59 -5.72
C LEU A 209 4.00 2.12 -5.42
N GLU A 210 4.19 1.16 -4.52
CA GLU A 210 5.52 0.64 -4.18
C GLU A 210 6.19 0.01 -5.40
N LYS A 211 7.40 0.45 -5.70
CA LYS A 211 8.24 -0.08 -6.77
C LYS A 211 9.72 0.21 -6.54
N SER A 212 10.58 -0.42 -7.32
CA SER A 212 12.01 -0.13 -7.32
C SER A 212 12.27 1.32 -7.71
N THR A 213 13.17 1.97 -6.98
CA THR A 213 13.64 3.33 -7.28
C THR A 213 15.16 3.34 -7.44
N THR A 214 15.66 4.02 -8.47
CA THR A 214 17.09 4.07 -8.79
C THR A 214 17.84 5.16 -8.02
N ASN A 215 17.15 6.19 -7.54
CA ASN A 215 17.74 7.39 -6.96
C ASN A 215 17.39 7.58 -5.47
N SER A 216 17.04 6.49 -4.78
CA SER A 216 16.73 6.52 -3.35
C SER A 216 17.91 6.03 -2.52
N LEU A 217 18.15 6.63 -1.35
CA LEU A 217 19.13 6.15 -0.38
C LEU A 217 18.74 4.80 0.23
N LYS A 218 17.43 4.50 0.28
CA LYS A 218 16.89 3.21 0.74
C LYS A 218 16.46 2.40 -0.47
N TYR A 219 16.77 1.11 -0.46
CA TYR A 219 16.28 0.19 -1.49
C TYR A 219 14.80 -0.09 -1.31
N TYR A 220 14.03 0.29 -2.31
CA TYR A 220 12.61 -0.05 -2.42
C TYR A 220 12.40 -1.06 -3.53
N LYS A 221 11.45 -1.93 -3.35
CA LYS A 221 10.96 -2.88 -4.35
C LYS A 221 9.58 -3.37 -3.92
N THR A 222 8.69 -3.60 -4.87
CA THR A 222 7.34 -4.11 -4.60
C THR A 222 7.36 -5.35 -3.71
N PHE A 223 8.18 -6.35 -4.04
CA PHE A 223 8.46 -7.49 -3.16
C PHE A 223 9.96 -7.66 -2.99
N THR A 224 10.48 -7.28 -1.85
CA THR A 224 11.90 -7.53 -1.54
C THR A 224 12.18 -9.03 -1.45
N PRO A 225 13.45 -9.49 -1.63
CA PRO A 225 13.77 -10.90 -1.53
C PRO A 225 13.34 -11.55 -0.20
N ASP A 226 13.44 -10.82 0.91
CA ASP A 226 12.99 -11.30 2.22
C ASP A 226 11.46 -11.42 2.30
N MET A 227 10.72 -10.46 1.76
CA MET A 227 9.25 -10.56 1.65
C MET A 227 8.85 -11.80 0.84
N GLN A 228 9.45 -12.00 -0.34
CA GLN A 228 9.16 -13.15 -1.19
C GLN A 228 9.34 -14.47 -0.43
N ARG A 229 10.50 -14.63 0.24
CA ARG A 229 10.82 -15.84 1.02
C ARG A 229 9.84 -16.06 2.17
N ILE A 230 9.50 -15.02 2.91
CA ILE A 230 8.61 -15.12 4.08
C ILE A 230 7.17 -15.40 3.64
N LEU A 231 6.67 -14.72 2.59
CA LEU A 231 5.33 -14.98 2.05
C LEU A 231 5.21 -16.38 1.46
N GLN A 232 6.27 -16.89 0.81
CA GLN A 232 6.30 -18.26 0.34
C GLN A 232 6.22 -19.26 1.50
N GLN A 233 6.96 -19.05 2.58
CA GLN A 233 6.89 -19.90 3.78
C GLN A 233 5.50 -19.85 4.41
N TYR A 234 4.91 -18.66 4.53
CA TYR A 234 3.57 -18.47 5.08
C TYR A 234 2.49 -19.21 4.28
N THR A 235 2.53 -19.14 2.95
CA THR A 235 1.58 -19.86 2.10
C THR A 235 1.78 -21.36 2.15
N GLN A 236 3.02 -21.86 2.25
CA GLN A 236 3.32 -23.28 2.44
C GLN A 236 2.77 -23.85 3.77
N GLN A 237 2.55 -22.99 4.75
CA GLN A 237 1.93 -23.34 6.04
C GLN A 237 0.40 -23.17 6.04
N GLY A 238 -0.20 -22.87 4.89
CA GLY A 238 -1.65 -22.77 4.71
C GLY A 238 -2.23 -21.36 4.94
N GLY A 239 -1.37 -20.35 5.07
CA GLY A 239 -1.80 -18.96 5.18
C GLY A 239 -2.31 -18.40 3.85
N SER A 240 -3.39 -17.63 3.87
CA SER A 240 -3.97 -17.01 2.67
C SER A 240 -3.47 -15.59 2.46
N LEU A 241 -3.43 -15.14 1.20
CA LEU A 241 -2.93 -13.81 0.84
C LEU A 241 -3.99 -12.99 0.09
N ILE A 242 -4.09 -11.72 0.44
CA ILE A 242 -4.66 -10.66 -0.39
C ILE A 242 -3.52 -9.70 -0.71
N VAL A 243 -3.34 -9.36 -1.97
CA VAL A 243 -2.28 -8.46 -2.42
C VAL A 243 -2.88 -7.42 -3.36
N SER A 244 -2.56 -6.14 -3.15
CA SER A 244 -3.02 -5.05 -4.01
C SER A 244 -1.91 -4.03 -4.24
N GLY A 245 -1.76 -3.58 -5.48
CA GLY A 245 -0.79 -2.56 -5.85
C GLY A 245 -0.69 -2.36 -7.34
N ALA A 246 -0.19 -1.20 -7.75
CA ALA A 246 -0.10 -0.83 -9.17
C ALA A 246 1.01 -1.58 -9.93
N TYR A 247 2.06 -2.04 -9.21
CA TYR A 247 3.28 -2.61 -9.81
C TYR A 247 3.61 -4.01 -9.28
N VAL A 248 2.57 -4.79 -8.93
CA VAL A 248 2.72 -6.12 -8.31
C VAL A 248 3.48 -7.12 -9.19
N ALA A 249 3.50 -6.90 -10.50
CA ALA A 249 4.14 -7.77 -11.46
C ALA A 249 5.22 -7.07 -12.30
N SER A 250 4.99 -5.83 -12.75
CA SER A 250 5.90 -5.11 -13.64
C SER A 250 7.26 -4.77 -12.99
N ASP A 251 7.32 -4.64 -11.68
CA ASP A 251 8.55 -4.44 -10.93
C ASP A 251 9.33 -5.74 -10.66
N MET A 252 8.74 -6.89 -10.98
CA MET A 252 9.28 -8.22 -10.71
C MET A 252 10.04 -8.77 -11.92
N LYS A 253 11.32 -8.36 -12.08
CA LYS A 253 12.08 -8.53 -13.33
C LYS A 253 13.01 -9.75 -13.34
N SER A 254 13.57 -10.15 -12.20
CA SER A 254 14.52 -11.24 -12.09
C SER A 254 13.87 -12.61 -12.27
N PHE A 255 14.66 -13.65 -12.50
CA PHE A 255 14.15 -15.03 -12.58
C PHE A 255 13.45 -15.45 -11.29
N THR A 256 14.03 -15.15 -10.14
CA THR A 256 13.44 -15.46 -8.83
C THR A 256 12.14 -14.70 -8.59
N ASP A 257 12.06 -13.45 -9.03
CA ASP A 257 10.83 -12.65 -8.98
C ASP A 257 9.71 -13.33 -9.76
N LYS A 258 9.98 -13.77 -10.99
CA LYS A 258 9.00 -14.45 -11.84
C LYS A 258 8.54 -15.77 -11.22
N GLN A 259 9.47 -16.53 -10.63
CA GLN A 259 9.11 -17.75 -9.88
C GLN A 259 8.20 -17.45 -8.70
N PHE A 260 8.43 -16.35 -7.98
CA PHE A 260 7.54 -15.93 -6.89
C PHE A 260 6.14 -15.58 -7.40
N LEU A 261 6.03 -14.83 -8.50
CA LEU A 261 4.75 -14.52 -9.14
C LEU A 261 3.98 -15.80 -9.50
N GLU A 262 4.62 -16.75 -10.16
CA GLU A 262 4.00 -17.99 -10.63
C GLU A 262 3.66 -18.96 -9.49
N ASN A 263 4.57 -19.14 -8.55
CA ASN A 263 4.43 -20.19 -7.54
C ASN A 263 3.65 -19.74 -6.31
N VAL A 264 3.71 -18.45 -5.95
CA VAL A 264 3.06 -17.91 -4.75
C VAL A 264 1.80 -17.11 -5.10
N LEU A 265 1.90 -16.12 -5.98
CA LEU A 265 0.76 -15.28 -6.36
C LEU A 265 -0.10 -15.90 -7.47
N LYS A 266 0.38 -16.95 -8.12
CA LYS A 266 -0.31 -17.66 -9.22
C LYS A 266 -0.63 -16.78 -10.41
N ILE A 267 0.25 -15.83 -10.70
CA ILE A 267 0.13 -14.88 -11.80
C ILE A 267 1.33 -14.94 -12.74
N ASN A 268 1.09 -14.55 -13.99
CA ASN A 268 2.09 -14.26 -15.00
C ASN A 268 1.98 -12.80 -15.43
N TYR A 269 3.06 -12.25 -15.95
CA TYR A 269 3.15 -10.90 -16.46
C TYR A 269 3.95 -10.87 -17.77
N SER A 270 3.47 -10.12 -18.74
CA SER A 270 4.17 -9.83 -19.98
C SER A 270 4.61 -8.36 -20.02
N PRO A 271 5.91 -8.06 -20.24
CA PRO A 271 6.39 -6.67 -20.35
C PRO A 271 5.79 -5.89 -21.52
N THR A 272 5.18 -6.59 -22.50
CA THR A 272 4.50 -5.96 -23.65
C THR A 272 3.06 -5.56 -23.33
N ASP A 273 2.51 -6.02 -22.20
CA ASP A 273 1.16 -5.68 -21.82
C ASP A 273 1.11 -4.25 -21.29
N SER A 274 0.16 -3.48 -21.78
CA SER A 274 -0.08 -2.10 -21.38
C SER A 274 -1.56 -1.92 -21.12
N CYS A 275 -1.93 -1.61 -19.88
CA CYS A 275 -3.29 -1.24 -19.56
C CYS A 275 -3.60 0.12 -20.22
N THR A 276 -4.51 0.11 -21.20
CA THR A 276 -4.90 1.32 -21.93
C THR A 276 -6.03 2.08 -21.23
N ASN A 277 -6.81 1.40 -20.40
CA ASN A 277 -7.89 2.01 -19.64
C ASN A 277 -8.17 1.26 -18.33
N ASN A 278 -7.65 1.78 -17.23
CA ASN A 278 -7.84 1.25 -15.89
C ASN A 278 -8.90 2.02 -15.06
N SER A 279 -9.62 2.96 -15.68
CA SER A 279 -10.62 3.78 -14.96
C SER A 279 -11.83 2.97 -14.49
N SER A 280 -12.14 1.85 -15.15
CA SER A 280 -13.24 0.97 -14.80
C SER A 280 -12.76 -0.48 -14.73
N ILE A 281 -13.21 -1.18 -13.70
CA ILE A 281 -12.87 -2.59 -13.43
C ILE A 281 -14.16 -3.36 -13.15
N THR A 282 -14.35 -4.48 -13.83
CA THR A 282 -15.53 -5.34 -13.67
C THR A 282 -15.15 -6.74 -13.20
N GLY A 283 -15.98 -7.34 -12.39
CA GLY A 283 -15.81 -8.72 -11.90
C GLY A 283 -16.52 -8.94 -10.57
N LEU A 284 -16.72 -10.18 -10.19
CA LEU A 284 -17.42 -10.58 -8.95
C LEU A 284 -18.79 -9.92 -8.76
N GLY A 285 -19.48 -9.59 -9.87
CA GLY A 285 -20.77 -8.88 -9.85
C GLY A 285 -20.65 -7.39 -9.51
N LEU A 286 -19.46 -6.80 -9.59
CA LEU A 286 -19.17 -5.40 -9.29
C LEU A 286 -18.68 -4.66 -10.51
N ASN A 287 -18.89 -3.34 -10.50
CA ASN A 287 -18.27 -2.37 -11.40
C ASN A 287 -17.60 -1.31 -10.53
N LEU A 288 -16.29 -1.18 -10.65
CA LEU A 288 -15.45 -0.34 -9.81
C LEU A 288 -14.81 0.76 -10.66
N ASN A 289 -14.61 1.93 -10.07
CA ASN A 289 -13.86 3.02 -10.64
C ASN A 289 -12.68 3.37 -9.73
N LEU A 290 -11.52 3.64 -10.32
CA LEU A 290 -10.31 4.03 -9.61
C LEU A 290 -10.09 5.55 -9.69
N TYR A 291 -9.43 6.09 -8.68
CA TYR A 291 -8.85 7.43 -8.75
C TYR A 291 -7.70 7.44 -9.79
N ASN A 292 -7.94 8.09 -10.92
CA ASN A 292 -6.94 8.26 -11.99
C ASN A 292 -6.29 9.64 -11.99
N TYR A 293 -6.79 10.55 -11.18
CA TYR A 293 -6.25 11.89 -10.98
C TYR A 293 -6.10 12.16 -9.49
N TYR A 294 -5.12 13.00 -9.17
CA TYR A 294 -4.92 13.45 -7.79
C TYR A 294 -6.13 14.18 -7.26
N ASN A 295 -6.42 13.97 -6.01
CA ASN A 295 -7.46 14.69 -5.30
C ASN A 295 -6.99 14.96 -3.86
N ASP A 296 -7.83 15.61 -3.08
CA ASP A 296 -7.52 16.03 -1.72
C ASP A 296 -7.59 14.91 -0.66
N THR A 297 -7.93 13.69 -1.06
CA THR A 297 -8.10 12.56 -0.14
C THR A 297 -7.25 11.34 -0.50
N HIS A 298 -6.95 11.11 -1.78
CA HIS A 298 -6.26 9.90 -2.25
C HIS A 298 -5.23 10.22 -3.34
N TYR A 299 -4.16 9.43 -3.39
CA TYR A 299 -3.27 9.37 -4.53
C TYR A 299 -3.98 8.71 -5.74
N ALA A 300 -3.45 8.91 -6.91
CA ALA A 300 -3.95 8.28 -8.13
C ALA A 300 -3.03 7.14 -8.58
N ALA A 301 -3.62 6.14 -9.24
CA ALA A 301 -2.88 5.06 -9.90
C ALA A 301 -3.17 5.06 -11.41
N PRO A 302 -2.59 6.00 -12.17
CA PRO A 302 -2.85 6.13 -13.61
C PRO A 302 -2.30 4.95 -14.41
N LYS A 303 -1.28 4.27 -13.89
CA LYS A 303 -0.69 3.05 -14.46
C LYS A 303 -0.91 1.90 -13.48
N THR A 304 -1.41 0.80 -13.99
CA THR A 304 -1.69 -0.42 -13.23
C THR A 304 -1.29 -1.64 -14.04
N ASP A 305 -0.95 -2.73 -13.37
CA ASP A 305 -0.49 -3.95 -14.03
C ASP A 305 -1.65 -4.77 -14.63
N ILE A 306 -1.42 -5.30 -15.83
CA ILE A 306 -2.18 -6.42 -16.37
C ILE A 306 -1.53 -7.69 -15.84
N ILE A 307 -2.29 -8.52 -15.15
CA ILE A 307 -1.81 -9.78 -14.56
C ILE A 307 -2.61 -10.95 -15.07
N HIS A 308 -1.94 -12.00 -15.52
CA HIS A 308 -2.59 -13.18 -16.09
C HIS A 308 -2.60 -14.34 -15.10
N PRO A 309 -3.70 -15.10 -15.00
CA PRO A 309 -3.70 -16.28 -14.15
C PRO A 309 -2.78 -17.37 -14.70
N THR A 310 -2.10 -18.10 -13.82
CA THR A 310 -1.49 -19.39 -14.17
C THR A 310 -2.58 -20.45 -14.40
N SER A 311 -2.22 -21.65 -14.90
CA SER A 311 -3.18 -22.71 -15.20
C SER A 311 -4.05 -23.16 -14.03
N SER A 312 -3.63 -22.90 -12.78
CA SER A 312 -4.35 -23.27 -11.55
C SER A 312 -5.17 -22.11 -10.95
N ALA A 313 -5.13 -20.94 -11.55
CA ALA A 313 -5.82 -19.73 -11.08
C ALA A 313 -6.86 -19.25 -12.11
N ILE A 314 -7.69 -18.30 -11.72
CA ILE A 314 -8.73 -17.72 -12.56
C ILE A 314 -8.59 -16.18 -12.65
N CYS A 315 -8.94 -15.61 -13.79
CA CYS A 315 -9.17 -14.17 -13.91
C CYS A 315 -10.43 -13.82 -13.11
N ALA A 316 -10.27 -13.06 -12.05
CA ALA A 316 -11.37 -12.67 -11.16
C ALA A 316 -12.02 -11.35 -11.56
N MET A 317 -11.24 -10.43 -12.11
CA MET A 317 -11.70 -9.10 -12.55
C MET A 317 -10.94 -8.65 -13.79
N GLN A 318 -11.56 -7.73 -14.55
CA GLN A 318 -11.01 -7.21 -15.80
C GLN A 318 -11.12 -5.68 -15.84
N TYR A 319 -10.14 -5.06 -16.50
CA TYR A 319 -10.21 -3.65 -16.90
C TYR A 319 -11.24 -3.42 -18.02
N ALA A 320 -11.49 -2.16 -18.35
CA ALA A 320 -12.45 -1.78 -19.39
C ALA A 320 -12.11 -2.35 -20.79
N ASP A 321 -10.83 -2.58 -21.07
CA ASP A 321 -10.34 -3.20 -22.30
C ASP A 321 -10.36 -4.74 -22.27
N GLN A 322 -10.99 -5.33 -21.25
CA GLN A 322 -11.10 -6.78 -20.99
C GLN A 322 -9.79 -7.48 -20.63
N THR A 323 -8.71 -6.75 -20.42
CA THR A 323 -7.49 -7.33 -19.87
C THR A 323 -7.65 -7.66 -18.39
N SER A 324 -6.91 -8.66 -17.89
CA SER A 324 -7.07 -9.15 -16.53
C SER A 324 -6.46 -8.19 -15.52
N SER A 325 -7.27 -7.73 -14.56
CA SER A 325 -6.88 -6.79 -13.49
C SER A 325 -6.69 -7.47 -12.14
N ALA A 326 -7.33 -8.62 -11.92
CA ALA A 326 -7.17 -9.38 -10.68
C ALA A 326 -7.26 -10.88 -10.95
N VAL A 327 -6.50 -11.64 -10.17
CA VAL A 327 -6.39 -13.10 -10.25
C VAL A 327 -6.71 -13.71 -8.91
N ALA A 328 -7.52 -14.77 -8.92
CA ALA A 328 -7.88 -15.55 -7.74
C ALA A 328 -7.38 -16.99 -7.86
N TYR A 329 -6.77 -17.48 -6.79
CA TYR A 329 -6.35 -18.86 -6.63
C TYR A 329 -6.93 -19.46 -5.35
N LYS A 330 -7.45 -20.66 -5.44
CA LYS A 330 -7.90 -21.44 -4.30
C LYS A 330 -7.41 -22.87 -4.42
N GLY A 331 -6.29 -23.14 -3.77
CA GLY A 331 -5.65 -24.45 -3.69
C GLY A 331 -6.19 -25.32 -2.57
N SER A 332 -5.60 -26.50 -2.39
CA SER A 332 -5.77 -27.36 -1.22
C SER A 332 -4.91 -26.91 -0.05
N ASP A 333 -3.81 -26.26 -0.35
CA ASP A 333 -2.75 -25.80 0.56
C ASP A 333 -3.02 -24.37 1.05
N TYR A 334 -3.23 -23.42 0.15
CA TYR A 334 -3.52 -22.01 0.48
C TYR A 334 -4.44 -21.38 -0.57
N SER A 335 -4.82 -20.13 -0.32
CA SER A 335 -5.59 -19.31 -1.27
C SER A 335 -4.96 -17.94 -1.42
N CYS A 336 -5.06 -17.35 -2.62
CA CYS A 336 -4.49 -16.04 -2.90
C CYS A 336 -5.44 -15.22 -3.80
N PHE A 337 -5.54 -13.91 -3.53
CA PHE A 337 -6.22 -12.96 -4.39
C PHE A 337 -5.27 -11.79 -4.68
N THR A 338 -4.87 -11.63 -5.92
CA THR A 338 -3.92 -10.61 -6.35
C THR A 338 -4.61 -9.59 -7.24
N MET A 339 -4.50 -8.32 -6.89
CA MET A 339 -5.00 -7.17 -7.66
C MET A 339 -3.82 -6.42 -8.28
N GLY A 340 -3.82 -6.23 -9.60
CA GLY A 340 -2.87 -5.40 -10.34
C GLY A 340 -3.12 -3.90 -10.17
N PHE A 341 -3.96 -3.50 -9.22
CA PHE A 341 -4.30 -2.13 -8.88
C PHE A 341 -4.41 -1.96 -7.36
N PRO A 342 -4.19 -0.76 -6.81
CA PRO A 342 -4.38 -0.49 -5.40
C PRO A 342 -5.85 -0.53 -5.00
N PHE A 343 -6.18 -1.33 -3.99
CA PHE A 343 -7.55 -1.47 -3.48
C PHE A 343 -8.09 -0.15 -2.89
N GLU A 344 -7.27 0.59 -2.20
CA GLU A 344 -7.62 1.88 -1.60
C GLU A 344 -7.94 2.97 -2.63
N CYS A 345 -7.49 2.80 -3.88
CA CYS A 345 -7.84 3.71 -4.99
C CYS A 345 -9.24 3.48 -5.56
N ILE A 346 -10.01 2.50 -5.10
CA ILE A 346 -11.41 2.32 -5.48
C ILE A 346 -12.23 3.46 -4.88
N ILE A 347 -12.87 4.28 -5.73
CA ILE A 347 -13.58 5.49 -5.32
C ILE A 347 -14.76 5.19 -4.39
N ASN A 348 -15.59 4.20 -4.76
CA ASN A 348 -16.81 3.91 -4.04
C ASN A 348 -16.56 3.01 -2.83
N LYS A 349 -16.73 3.54 -1.62
CA LYS A 349 -16.54 2.84 -0.36
C LYS A 349 -17.39 1.56 -0.23
N GLU A 350 -18.67 1.60 -0.63
CA GLU A 350 -19.52 0.42 -0.56
C GLU A 350 -19.05 -0.68 -1.52
N ALA A 351 -18.56 -0.29 -2.70
CA ALA A 351 -18.00 -1.23 -3.66
C ALA A 351 -16.71 -1.85 -3.12
N ARG A 352 -15.81 -1.06 -2.46
CA ARG A 352 -14.65 -1.59 -1.73
C ARG A 352 -15.07 -2.63 -0.69
N ASN A 353 -16.05 -2.29 0.14
CA ASN A 353 -16.54 -3.18 1.19
C ASN A 353 -17.13 -4.48 0.63
N LYS A 354 -17.92 -4.38 -0.45
CA LYS A 354 -18.48 -5.57 -1.13
C LYS A 354 -17.38 -6.43 -1.76
N LEU A 355 -16.40 -5.81 -2.40
CA LEU A 355 -15.25 -6.52 -2.98
C LEU A 355 -14.49 -7.29 -1.89
N MET A 356 -14.12 -6.62 -0.79
CA MET A 356 -13.37 -7.26 0.30
C MET A 356 -14.15 -8.44 0.91
N ARG A 357 -15.46 -8.29 1.15
CA ARG A 357 -16.29 -9.40 1.63
C ARG A 357 -16.33 -10.57 0.63
N GLY A 358 -16.41 -10.28 -0.67
CA GLY A 358 -16.35 -11.29 -1.73
C GLY A 358 -15.01 -12.05 -1.72
N ILE A 359 -13.91 -11.32 -1.62
CA ILE A 359 -12.55 -11.88 -1.54
C ILE A 359 -12.42 -12.77 -0.30
N LEU A 360 -12.76 -12.29 0.88
CA LEU A 360 -12.67 -13.06 2.12
C LEU A 360 -13.53 -14.32 2.09
N ASN A 361 -14.74 -14.23 1.56
CA ASN A 361 -15.60 -15.41 1.40
C ASN A 361 -14.97 -16.42 0.42
N TYR A 362 -14.42 -15.95 -0.69
CA TYR A 362 -13.74 -16.84 -1.64
C TYR A 362 -12.53 -17.53 -1.01
N LEU A 363 -11.64 -16.76 -0.34
CA LEU A 363 -10.39 -17.30 0.20
C LEU A 363 -10.60 -18.20 1.43
N LEU A 364 -11.45 -17.81 2.37
CA LEU A 364 -11.49 -18.35 3.73
C LEU A 364 -12.67 -19.30 3.99
N THR A 365 -13.63 -19.43 3.07
CA THR A 365 -14.66 -20.46 3.17
C THR A 365 -14.06 -21.82 2.77
N PRO A 366 -14.27 -22.89 3.53
CA PRO A 366 -13.82 -24.23 3.13
C PRO A 366 -14.30 -24.61 1.72
N LYS A 367 -13.51 -25.35 0.97
CA LYS A 367 -14.00 -25.99 -0.28
C LYS A 367 -15.11 -26.97 0.10
N GLN A 368 -16.26 -26.82 -0.51
CA GLN A 368 -17.34 -27.82 -0.44
C GLN A 368 -16.95 -29.10 -1.16
#